data_b5d50a7239a919eafb0e37e9ba5f2739
#
_entry.id   b5d50a7239a919eafb0e37e9ba5f2739
#
_cell.length_a   1.000
_cell.length_b   1.000
_cell.length_c   1.000
_cell.angle_alpha   90.00
_cell.angle_beta   90.00
_cell.angle_gamma   90.00
#
_symmetry.space_group_name_H-M   'P 1'
#
loop_
_entity.id
_entity.type
_entity.pdbx_description
1 polymer ?
#
loop_
_entity_poly.entity_id
_entity_poly.type
_entity_poly.pdbx_seq_one_letter_code
_entity_poly.pdbx_strand_id
1 'polypeptide(L)'
;MSLDLRIEQQQKSLWCWVAVSVSVKRFYTTATIHQCEQASSQNDGKPCCDDPDACNVKDGYLMAALQRLGVFRQLVEDSVPFELLAAEIAQKRPVCCRIEWRDRTGHFVCIDGYDGRALFVKDPWDGAFLRVPYDEFKTRYRGSGRWTHTYLTTP
;
A
#
# COMPACT_ATOMS: atom_id res chain seq x y z
N MET A 1 -18.16 -6.06 -0.16
CA MET A 1 -17.39 -6.52 -1.36
C MET A 1 -15.91 -6.52 -1.00
N SER A 2 -15.20 -7.61 -1.24
CA SER A 2 -13.76 -7.75 -1.01
C SER A 2 -13.10 -8.33 -2.25
N LEU A 3 -11.90 -7.85 -2.58
CA LEU A 3 -11.10 -8.36 -3.70
C LEU A 3 -10.21 -9.53 -3.29
N ASP A 4 -10.16 -9.86 -2.00
CA ASP A 4 -9.29 -10.90 -1.43
C ASP A 4 -7.79 -10.66 -1.70
N LEU A 5 -7.37 -9.41 -1.72
CA LEU A 5 -5.95 -9.08 -1.78
C LEU A 5 -5.26 -9.59 -0.52
N ARG A 6 -4.20 -10.37 -0.70
CA ARG A 6 -3.37 -10.88 0.39
C ARG A 6 -2.18 -9.95 0.60
N ILE A 7 -2.23 -9.16 1.67
CA ILE A 7 -1.13 -8.28 2.03
C ILE A 7 -0.01 -9.09 2.68
N GLU A 8 1.22 -8.88 2.24
CA GLU A 8 2.38 -9.40 2.95
C GLU A 8 2.69 -8.52 4.15
N GLN A 9 3.13 -9.12 5.24
CA GLN A 9 3.74 -8.38 6.32
C GLN A 9 5.09 -7.84 5.85
N GLN A 10 5.37 -6.56 6.12
CA GLN A 10 6.66 -5.97 5.78
C GLN A 10 7.78 -6.63 6.57
N GLN A 11 8.85 -7.00 5.87
CA GLN A 11 9.96 -7.74 6.47
C GLN A 11 10.97 -6.83 7.17
N LYS A 12 10.92 -5.52 6.91
CA LYS A 12 11.72 -4.49 7.56
C LYS A 12 10.83 -3.32 7.98
N SER A 13 11.24 -2.59 9.02
CA SER A 13 10.43 -1.54 9.63
C SER A 13 10.04 -0.42 8.67
N LEU A 14 10.81 -0.17 7.62
CA LEU A 14 10.54 0.89 6.63
C LEU A 14 10.13 0.33 5.25
N TRP A 15 9.73 -0.95 5.16
CA TRP A 15 9.35 -1.60 3.89
C TRP A 15 7.85 -1.71 3.67
N CYS A 16 7.04 -0.80 4.21
CA CYS A 16 5.61 -0.78 3.91
C CYS A 16 5.34 -0.61 2.41
N TRP A 17 6.10 0.25 1.73
CA TRP A 17 6.02 0.46 0.29
C TRP A 17 6.40 -0.78 -0.51
N VAL A 18 7.35 -1.54 -0.01
CA VAL A 18 7.77 -2.82 -0.63
C VAL A 18 6.63 -3.84 -0.52
N ALA A 19 6.17 -4.08 0.70
CA ALA A 19 5.13 -5.08 0.97
C ALA A 19 3.83 -4.77 0.21
N VAL A 20 3.40 -3.51 0.21
CA VAL A 20 2.20 -3.09 -0.55
C VAL A 20 2.39 -3.33 -2.05
N SER A 21 3.51 -2.89 -2.63
CA SER A 21 3.72 -3.00 -4.08
C SER A 21 3.80 -4.45 -4.56
N VAL A 22 4.51 -5.32 -3.87
CA VAL A 22 4.58 -6.75 -4.25
C VAL A 22 3.24 -7.45 -4.06
N SER A 23 2.47 -7.07 -3.04
CA SER A 23 1.14 -7.64 -2.80
C SER A 23 0.15 -7.24 -3.89
N VAL A 24 0.17 -5.99 -4.34
CA VAL A 24 -0.66 -5.50 -5.46
C VAL A 24 -0.27 -6.21 -6.75
N LYS A 25 1.02 -6.34 -7.03
CA LYS A 25 1.49 -7.07 -8.23
C LYS A 25 1.00 -8.51 -8.22
N ARG A 26 1.12 -9.19 -7.10
CA ARG A 26 0.65 -10.57 -6.97
C ARG A 26 -0.88 -10.67 -7.09
N PHE A 27 -1.62 -9.67 -6.68
CA PHE A 27 -3.07 -9.63 -6.86
C PHE A 27 -3.45 -9.63 -8.35
N TYR A 28 -2.75 -8.84 -9.17
CA TYR A 28 -3.03 -8.73 -10.61
C TYR A 28 -2.44 -9.88 -11.43
N THR A 29 -1.36 -10.47 -10.95
CA THR A 29 -0.65 -11.54 -11.65
C THR A 29 -0.34 -12.66 -10.67
N THR A 30 0.05 -13.83 -11.17
CA THR A 30 0.53 -14.92 -10.30
C THR A 30 2.02 -14.82 -9.99
N ALA A 31 2.67 -13.73 -10.42
CA ALA A 31 4.11 -13.54 -10.20
C ALA A 31 4.42 -13.39 -8.73
N THR A 32 5.45 -14.09 -8.26
CA THR A 32 6.01 -13.94 -6.92
C THR A 32 7.26 -13.09 -7.00
N ILE A 33 7.24 -11.94 -6.31
CA ILE A 33 8.38 -11.04 -6.21
C ILE A 33 8.74 -10.95 -4.73
N HIS A 34 9.98 -11.29 -4.40
CA HIS A 34 10.43 -11.18 -3.02
C HIS A 34 10.61 -9.72 -2.62
N GLN A 35 10.31 -9.40 -1.37
CA GLN A 35 10.43 -8.02 -0.88
C GLN A 35 11.86 -7.49 -1.05
N CYS A 36 12.87 -8.30 -0.78
CA CYS A 36 14.25 -7.87 -0.94
C CYS A 36 14.62 -7.56 -2.41
N GLU A 37 14.05 -8.28 -3.38
CA GLU A 37 14.24 -7.98 -4.81
C GLU A 37 13.63 -6.63 -5.18
N GLN A 38 12.43 -6.35 -4.70
CA GLN A 38 11.77 -5.07 -4.91
C GLN A 38 12.54 -3.93 -4.23
N ALA A 39 13.05 -4.15 -3.02
CA ALA A 39 13.89 -3.18 -2.34
C ALA A 39 15.18 -2.88 -3.12
N SER A 40 15.83 -3.92 -3.67
CA SER A 40 17.03 -3.77 -4.51
C SER A 40 16.75 -2.91 -5.73
N SER A 41 15.60 -3.07 -6.36
CA SER A 41 15.25 -2.33 -7.58
C SER A 41 15.14 -0.82 -7.36
N GLN A 42 14.90 -0.36 -6.13
CA GLN A 42 14.82 1.06 -5.79
C GLN A 42 16.05 1.59 -5.04
N ASN A 43 17.02 0.74 -4.76
CA ASN A 43 18.25 1.11 -4.07
C ASN A 43 19.47 0.94 -4.97
N ASP A 44 19.36 1.34 -6.23
CA ASP A 44 20.43 1.33 -7.22
C ASP A 44 21.12 -0.04 -7.37
N GLY A 45 20.33 -1.13 -7.27
CA GLY A 45 20.83 -2.48 -7.39
C GLY A 45 21.64 -2.97 -6.19
N LYS A 46 21.58 -2.30 -5.04
CA LYS A 46 22.19 -2.83 -3.81
C LYS A 46 21.68 -4.24 -3.54
N PRO A 47 22.52 -5.14 -2.99
CA PRO A 47 22.13 -6.53 -2.73
C PRO A 47 21.24 -6.63 -1.47
N CYS A 48 20.03 -6.11 -1.54
CA CYS A 48 19.11 -6.07 -0.39
C CYS A 48 18.69 -7.46 0.10
N CYS A 49 18.81 -8.48 -0.74
CA CYS A 49 18.55 -9.86 -0.31
C CYS A 49 19.66 -10.43 0.55
N ASP A 50 20.90 -9.97 0.35
CA ASP A 50 22.05 -10.39 1.16
C ASP A 50 22.18 -9.55 2.42
N ASP A 51 21.83 -8.27 2.35
CA ASP A 51 21.87 -7.33 3.47
C ASP A 51 20.62 -6.46 3.48
N PRO A 52 19.49 -6.99 3.98
CA PRO A 52 18.22 -6.24 4.00
C PRO A 52 18.27 -4.97 4.86
N ASP A 53 19.08 -4.97 5.92
CA ASP A 53 19.20 -3.82 6.82
C ASP A 53 19.80 -2.60 6.12
N ALA A 54 20.72 -2.80 5.19
CA ALA A 54 21.31 -1.72 4.39
C ALA A 54 20.27 -1.03 3.50
N CYS A 55 19.15 -1.69 3.20
CA CYS A 55 18.06 -1.19 2.37
C CYS A 55 16.84 -0.74 3.18
N ASN A 56 16.91 -0.80 4.50
CA ASN A 56 15.83 -0.36 5.37
C ASN A 56 15.93 1.14 5.62
N VAL A 57 15.60 1.94 4.59
CA VAL A 57 15.79 3.38 4.54
C VAL A 57 14.47 4.12 4.36
N LYS A 58 14.44 5.39 4.77
CA LYS A 58 13.21 6.22 4.79
C LYS A 58 12.69 6.63 3.41
N ASP A 59 13.48 6.50 2.37
CA ASP A 59 13.22 7.10 1.06
C ASP A 59 12.48 6.15 0.11
N GLY A 60 11.63 5.29 0.66
CA GLY A 60 10.79 4.42 -0.16
C GLY A 60 9.57 5.15 -0.71
N TYR A 61 9.42 5.16 -2.04
CA TYR A 61 8.30 5.79 -2.73
C TYR A 61 7.39 4.72 -3.34
N LEU A 62 6.16 4.65 -2.85
CA LEU A 62 5.20 3.65 -3.34
C LEU A 62 4.90 3.85 -4.84
N MET A 63 4.78 5.09 -5.30
CA MET A 63 4.53 5.37 -6.72
C MET A 63 5.59 4.74 -7.61
N ALA A 64 6.87 4.96 -7.31
CA ALA A 64 7.97 4.38 -8.09
C ALA A 64 7.96 2.85 -8.03
N ALA A 65 7.65 2.28 -6.86
CA ALA A 65 7.56 0.83 -6.69
C ALA A 65 6.43 0.22 -7.55
N LEU A 66 5.25 0.83 -7.54
CA LEU A 66 4.13 0.40 -8.38
C LEU A 66 4.43 0.59 -9.87
N GLN A 67 5.09 1.69 -10.25
CA GLN A 67 5.50 1.94 -11.63
C GLN A 67 6.46 0.86 -12.15
N ARG A 68 7.46 0.50 -11.36
CA ARG A 68 8.42 -0.55 -11.74
C ARG A 68 7.76 -1.90 -11.97
N LEU A 69 6.71 -2.19 -11.23
CA LEU A 69 5.95 -3.43 -11.39
C LEU A 69 4.85 -3.34 -12.46
N GLY A 70 4.67 -2.17 -13.08
CA GLY A 70 3.68 -1.98 -14.14
C GLY A 70 2.24 -1.97 -13.66
N VAL A 71 2.00 -1.64 -12.39
CA VAL A 71 0.65 -1.67 -11.78
C VAL A 71 0.20 -0.30 -11.25
N PHE A 72 0.91 0.76 -11.60
CA PHE A 72 0.55 2.12 -11.23
C PHE A 72 -0.31 2.77 -12.32
N ARG A 73 -1.37 3.48 -11.92
CA ARG A 73 -2.22 4.22 -12.85
C ARG A 73 -2.21 5.73 -12.60
N GLN A 74 -2.44 6.16 -11.36
CA GLN A 74 -2.55 7.59 -11.06
C GLN A 74 -2.29 7.88 -9.60
N LEU A 75 -1.59 8.99 -9.33
CA LEU A 75 -1.45 9.57 -7.99
C LEU A 75 -2.46 10.70 -7.82
N VAL A 76 -3.16 10.69 -6.68
CA VAL A 76 -3.97 11.81 -6.19
C VAL A 76 -3.34 12.27 -4.88
N GLU A 77 -2.92 13.53 -4.82
CA GLU A 77 -2.26 14.11 -3.63
C GLU A 77 -3.29 14.53 -2.57
N ASP A 78 -4.23 13.66 -2.29
CA ASP A 78 -5.30 13.81 -1.31
C ASP A 78 -5.98 12.46 -1.08
N SER A 79 -6.90 12.40 -0.10
CA SER A 79 -7.89 11.35 -0.04
C SER A 79 -8.86 11.45 -1.22
N VAL A 80 -9.56 10.37 -1.52
CA VAL A 80 -10.59 10.36 -2.56
C VAL A 80 -11.97 10.12 -1.96
N PRO A 81 -13.05 10.60 -2.60
CA PRO A 81 -14.40 10.30 -2.14
C PRO A 81 -14.67 8.79 -2.08
N PHE A 82 -15.54 8.39 -1.16
CA PHE A 82 -15.93 6.99 -1.00
C PHE A 82 -16.43 6.38 -2.31
N GLU A 83 -17.20 7.15 -3.07
CA GLU A 83 -17.81 6.72 -4.34
C GLU A 83 -16.75 6.37 -5.39
N LEU A 84 -15.65 7.13 -5.43
CA LEU A 84 -14.53 6.83 -6.33
C LEU A 84 -13.83 5.54 -5.90
N LEU A 85 -13.57 5.41 -4.61
CA LEU A 85 -12.96 4.20 -4.06
C LEU A 85 -13.83 2.97 -4.37
N ALA A 86 -15.14 3.06 -4.14
CA ALA A 86 -16.08 1.98 -4.42
C ALA A 86 -16.09 1.60 -5.91
N ALA A 87 -15.98 2.60 -6.81
CA ALA A 87 -15.90 2.36 -8.24
C ALA A 87 -14.61 1.64 -8.65
N GLU A 88 -13.48 1.97 -8.03
CA GLU A 88 -12.22 1.25 -8.27
C GLU A 88 -12.33 -0.23 -7.82
N ILE A 89 -12.86 -0.45 -6.63
CA ILE A 89 -13.06 -1.81 -6.10
C ILE A 89 -14.02 -2.62 -7.00
N ALA A 90 -15.10 -1.99 -7.50
CA ALA A 90 -16.04 -2.64 -8.43
C ALA A 90 -15.36 -3.07 -9.74
N GLN A 91 -14.31 -2.36 -10.15
CA GLN A 91 -13.50 -2.70 -11.33
C GLN A 91 -12.31 -3.61 -10.99
N LYS A 92 -12.30 -4.21 -9.80
CA LYS A 92 -11.26 -5.11 -9.31
C LYS A 92 -9.89 -4.45 -9.25
N ARG A 93 -9.86 -3.19 -8.82
CA ARG A 93 -8.63 -2.43 -8.64
C ARG A 93 -8.47 -2.04 -7.18
N PRO A 94 -7.53 -2.64 -6.44
CA PRO A 94 -7.23 -2.21 -5.08
C PRO A 94 -6.66 -0.79 -5.08
N VAL A 95 -6.90 -0.06 -4.00
CA VAL A 95 -6.51 1.34 -3.85
C VAL A 95 -5.46 1.43 -2.75
N CYS A 96 -4.28 1.96 -3.07
CA CYS A 96 -3.24 2.17 -2.07
C CYS A 96 -3.30 3.58 -1.50
N CYS A 97 -2.95 3.72 -0.24
CA CYS A 97 -3.05 4.99 0.47
C CYS A 97 -1.78 5.26 1.27
N ARG A 98 -1.40 6.54 1.32
CA ARG A 98 -0.38 7.01 2.25
C ARG A 98 -1.07 7.58 3.48
N ILE A 99 -0.61 7.15 4.64
CA ILE A 99 -1.01 7.64 5.95
C ILE A 99 0.12 8.47 6.52
N GLU A 100 -0.18 9.66 7.01
CA GLU A 100 0.79 10.49 7.72
C GLU A 100 0.48 10.49 9.20
N TRP A 101 1.47 10.14 10.01
CA TRP A 101 1.37 10.17 11.48
C TRP A 101 1.63 11.58 12.02
N ARG A 102 1.40 11.80 13.32
CA ARG A 102 1.62 13.11 13.97
C ARG A 102 3.05 13.61 13.88
N ASP A 103 4.03 12.71 13.87
CA ASP A 103 5.44 13.03 13.72
C ASP A 103 5.86 13.29 12.27
N ARG A 104 4.86 13.31 11.34
CA ARG A 104 5.01 13.51 9.90
C ARG A 104 5.69 12.36 9.16
N THR A 105 5.95 11.25 9.81
CA THR A 105 6.36 10.04 9.09
C THR A 105 5.18 9.44 8.34
N GLY A 106 5.47 8.74 7.25
CA GLY A 106 4.47 8.14 6.38
C GLY A 106 4.40 6.63 6.55
N HIS A 107 3.24 6.08 6.17
CA HIS A 107 3.00 4.66 6.13
C HIS A 107 2.09 4.35 4.93
N PHE A 108 2.26 3.19 4.32
CA PHE A 108 1.43 2.78 3.18
C PHE A 108 0.58 1.57 3.54
N VAL A 109 -0.68 1.63 3.14
CA VAL A 109 -1.66 0.54 3.30
C VAL A 109 -2.41 0.34 1.98
N CYS A 110 -3.18 -0.74 1.89
CA CYS A 110 -4.01 -1.02 0.73
C CYS A 110 -5.45 -1.24 1.14
N ILE A 111 -6.39 -0.70 0.37
CA ILE A 111 -7.82 -0.94 0.54
C ILE A 111 -8.24 -1.91 -0.57
N ASP A 112 -8.87 -3.01 -0.19
CA ASP A 112 -9.32 -4.04 -1.13
C ASP A 112 -10.82 -4.32 -1.08
N GLY A 113 -11.57 -3.51 -0.35
CA GLY A 113 -13.01 -3.72 -0.25
C GLY A 113 -13.69 -2.77 0.72
N TYR A 114 -14.98 -2.97 0.87
CA TYR A 114 -15.81 -2.21 1.81
C TYR A 114 -17.10 -2.96 2.15
N ASP A 115 -17.71 -2.54 3.25
CA ASP A 115 -19.04 -2.97 3.70
C ASP A 115 -19.78 -1.75 4.26
N GLY A 116 -20.88 -1.34 3.61
CA GLY A 116 -21.48 -0.02 3.87
C GLY A 116 -20.44 1.07 3.59
N ARG A 117 -20.16 1.90 4.57
CA ARG A 117 -19.08 2.91 4.49
C ARG A 117 -17.84 2.53 5.31
N ALA A 118 -17.72 1.28 5.71
CA ALA A 118 -16.51 0.78 6.35
C ALA A 118 -15.57 0.19 5.30
N LEU A 119 -14.31 0.60 5.34
CA LEU A 119 -13.28 0.15 4.41
C LEU A 119 -12.60 -1.11 4.93
N PHE A 120 -12.22 -1.99 4.03
CA PHE A 120 -11.36 -3.14 4.33
C PHE A 120 -9.92 -2.74 4.05
N VAL A 121 -9.16 -2.53 5.12
CA VAL A 121 -7.79 -2.04 5.06
C VAL A 121 -6.83 -3.19 5.31
N LYS A 122 -5.88 -3.35 4.42
CA LYS A 122 -4.80 -4.32 4.51
C LYS A 122 -3.53 -3.58 4.89
N ASP A 123 -3.04 -3.83 6.09
CA ASP A 123 -1.91 -3.10 6.65
C ASP A 123 -0.65 -3.99 6.68
N PRO A 124 0.42 -3.61 5.97
CA PRO A 124 1.63 -4.42 5.91
C PRO A 124 2.44 -4.39 7.21
N TRP A 125 2.17 -3.46 8.14
CA TRP A 125 2.93 -3.39 9.38
C TRP A 125 2.89 -4.71 10.15
N ASP A 126 1.69 -5.27 10.29
CA ASP A 126 1.45 -6.53 11.00
C ASP A 126 0.74 -7.59 10.13
N GLY A 127 0.50 -7.28 8.85
CA GLY A 127 -0.26 -8.14 7.96
C GLY A 127 -1.76 -8.16 8.30
N ALA A 128 -2.25 -7.19 9.06
CA ALA A 128 -3.63 -7.18 9.54
C ALA A 128 -4.65 -6.83 8.44
N PHE A 129 -5.83 -7.43 8.59
CA PHE A 129 -7.06 -7.01 7.93
C PHE A 129 -7.90 -6.23 8.95
N LEU A 130 -8.20 -4.98 8.62
CA LEU A 130 -8.96 -4.09 9.49
C LEU A 130 -10.22 -3.62 8.78
N ARG A 131 -11.32 -3.56 9.52
CA ARG A 131 -12.56 -2.94 9.06
C ARG A 131 -12.65 -1.56 9.73
N VAL A 132 -12.49 -0.50 8.95
CA VAL A 132 -12.37 0.87 9.47
C VAL A 132 -13.42 1.77 8.81
N PRO A 133 -14.25 2.50 9.57
CA PRO A 133 -15.15 3.48 8.98
C PRO A 133 -14.40 4.49 8.11
N TYR A 134 -14.98 4.87 6.97
CA TYR A 134 -14.35 5.76 6.00
C TYR A 134 -13.83 7.06 6.64
N ASP A 135 -14.68 7.72 7.46
CA ASP A 135 -14.28 8.99 8.09
C ASP A 135 -13.14 8.81 9.09
N GLU A 136 -13.14 7.70 9.83
CA GLU A 136 -12.05 7.36 10.74
C GLU A 136 -10.75 7.07 9.99
N PHE A 137 -10.82 6.29 8.92
CA PHE A 137 -9.65 6.03 8.08
C PHE A 137 -9.06 7.31 7.51
N LYS A 138 -9.91 8.26 7.12
CA LYS A 138 -9.48 9.52 6.52
C LYS A 138 -8.76 10.42 7.51
N THR A 139 -9.18 10.47 8.78
CA THR A 139 -8.74 11.51 9.72
C THR A 139 -7.98 11.00 10.94
N ARG A 140 -8.16 9.74 11.34
CA ARG A 140 -7.57 9.19 12.55
C ARG A 140 -7.29 7.69 12.48
N TYR A 141 -6.79 7.23 11.36
CA TYR A 141 -6.44 5.82 11.19
C TYR A 141 -5.49 5.36 12.30
N ARG A 142 -5.82 4.26 12.96
CA ARG A 142 -5.11 3.74 14.15
C ARG A 142 -4.84 4.83 15.20
N GLY A 143 -5.81 5.71 15.41
CA GLY A 143 -5.80 6.74 16.44
C GLY A 143 -5.26 8.10 16.04
N SER A 144 -4.31 8.18 15.08
CA SER A 144 -3.67 9.45 14.73
C SER A 144 -3.32 9.62 13.25
N GLY A 145 -3.43 8.58 12.45
CA GLY A 145 -3.05 8.62 11.04
C GLY A 145 -4.04 9.40 10.19
N ARG A 146 -3.52 10.19 9.25
CA ARG A 146 -4.33 10.93 8.29
C ARG A 146 -4.02 10.46 6.87
N TRP A 147 -5.06 10.18 6.09
CA TRP A 147 -4.93 9.79 4.70
C TRP A 147 -4.57 11.00 3.84
N THR A 148 -3.36 11.02 3.28
CA THR A 148 -2.82 12.18 2.56
C THR A 148 -2.69 11.98 1.06
N HIS A 149 -2.49 10.76 0.59
CA HIS A 149 -2.26 10.46 -0.83
C HIS A 149 -2.96 9.16 -1.20
N THR A 150 -3.42 9.09 -2.44
CA THR A 150 -4.09 7.92 -3.02
C THR A 150 -3.35 7.49 -4.28
N TYR A 151 -3.05 6.20 -4.38
CA TYR A 151 -2.38 5.58 -5.52
C TYR A 151 -3.36 4.62 -6.18
N LEU A 152 -3.87 5.02 -7.33
CA LEU A 152 -4.78 4.17 -8.12
C LEU A 152 -3.96 3.18 -8.92
N THR A 153 -4.43 1.95 -8.98
CA THR A 153 -3.71 0.83 -9.58
C THR A 153 -4.39 0.32 -10.84
N THR A 154 -3.68 -0.50 -11.60
CA THR A 154 -4.17 -1.14 -12.83
C THR A 154 -3.40 -2.43 -13.04
N PRO A 155 -4.02 -3.47 -13.69
CA PRO A 155 -3.29 -4.67 -14.08
C PRO A 155 -2.21 -4.42 -15.13
#